data_4c9fb6305c78abcba88e8573b9d5e770
#
_entry.id   4c9fb6305c78abcba88e8573b9d5e770
#
_cell.length_a   1.000
_cell.length_b   1.000
_cell.length_c   1.000
_cell.angle_alpha   90.00
_cell.angle_beta   90.00
_cell.angle_gamma   90.00
#
_symmetry.space_group_name_H-M   'P 1'
#
loop_
_entity.id
_entity.type
_entity.pdbx_description
1 polymer ?
#
loop_
_entity_poly.entity_id
_entity_poly.type
_entity_poly.pdbx_seq_one_letter_code
_entity_poly.pdbx_strand_id
1 'polypeptide(L)'
;KGTKESGNGFDWGVTLSNLGSKISYTNDANQKDYIPANFGVGAAYNKKFDEDNKITFALDLNKLMVPTPPAAGDSAGLVDYRSKGVVGSWFSSFGDAGKDELKEISVSFGAEYWYKEQFAFRAGYFFENEIKGDRKFFTLGAGLKYNMFGLNFSYLLPAGSGVNRNPLSNTMRFGLVFNMDKTKK
;
A
#
# COMPACT_ATOMS: atom_id res chain seq x y z
N LYS A 1 8.06 -18.27 -2.12
CA LYS A 1 6.93 -18.94 -1.40
C LYS A 1 7.50 -19.79 -0.30
N GLY A 2 7.23 -19.41 0.95
CA GLY A 2 7.67 -20.14 2.15
C GLY A 2 6.58 -20.95 2.84
N THR A 3 5.33 -20.91 2.30
CA THR A 3 4.21 -21.62 2.89
C THR A 3 4.35 -23.13 2.64
N LYS A 4 4.45 -23.89 3.71
CA LYS A 4 4.54 -25.36 3.67
C LYS A 4 3.20 -25.98 3.24
N GLU A 5 3.21 -27.24 2.82
CA GLU A 5 1.98 -28.01 2.52
C GLU A 5 0.97 -28.02 3.68
N SER A 6 1.44 -27.85 4.91
CA SER A 6 0.61 -27.69 6.11
C SER A 6 -0.23 -26.41 6.13
N GLY A 7 -0.04 -25.49 5.17
CA GLY A 7 -0.69 -24.16 5.18
C GLY A 7 -0.08 -23.16 6.17
N ASN A 8 1.00 -23.57 6.87
CA ASN A 8 1.76 -22.70 7.78
C ASN A 8 3.01 -22.21 7.07
N GLY A 9 3.37 -20.95 7.25
CA GLY A 9 4.61 -20.45 6.69
C GLY A 9 4.70 -18.95 6.62
N PHE A 10 5.85 -18.53 6.13
CA PHE A 10 6.20 -17.13 5.94
C PHE A 10 6.36 -16.87 4.44
N ASP A 11 5.67 -15.86 3.97
CA ASP A 11 5.77 -15.36 2.60
C ASP A 11 6.33 -13.94 2.64
N TRP A 12 7.10 -13.58 1.63
CA TRP A 12 7.59 -12.22 1.47
C TRP A 12 7.60 -11.84 -0.01
N GLY A 13 7.62 -10.55 -0.26
CA GLY A 13 7.65 -10.03 -1.61
C GLY A 13 8.22 -8.63 -1.67
N VAL A 14 8.66 -8.28 -2.87
CA VAL A 14 9.10 -6.94 -3.23
C VAL A 14 8.29 -6.47 -4.42
N THR A 15 7.88 -5.23 -4.42
CA THR A 15 7.14 -4.61 -5.51
C THR A 15 7.78 -3.29 -5.93
N LEU A 16 7.77 -3.05 -7.23
CA LEU A 16 8.06 -1.78 -7.84
C LEU A 16 6.84 -1.39 -8.67
N SER A 17 6.27 -0.25 -8.38
CA SER A 17 5.05 0.21 -9.05
C SER A 17 5.16 1.66 -9.50
N ASN A 18 4.31 2.03 -10.47
CA ASN A 18 4.27 3.37 -11.05
C ASN A 18 5.62 3.85 -11.62
N LEU A 19 6.42 2.93 -12.16
CA LEU A 19 7.65 3.30 -12.86
C LEU A 19 7.29 3.91 -14.22
N GLY A 20 7.58 5.18 -14.39
CA GLY A 20 7.26 5.88 -15.64
C GLY A 20 7.91 7.26 -15.74
N SER A 21 7.73 7.91 -16.88
CA SER A 21 8.21 9.26 -17.12
C SER A 21 7.42 10.31 -16.33
N LYS A 22 8.01 11.49 -16.18
CA LYS A 22 7.29 12.66 -15.68
C LYS A 22 6.10 12.99 -16.57
N ILE A 23 5.05 13.50 -15.95
CA ILE A 23 3.83 13.95 -16.64
C ILE A 23 3.73 15.50 -16.59
N SER A 24 3.16 16.09 -17.61
CA SER A 24 2.84 17.51 -17.67
C SER A 24 1.32 17.67 -17.75
N TYR A 25 0.78 18.55 -16.94
CA TYR A 25 -0.63 18.95 -17.00
C TYR A 25 -0.83 20.25 -17.81
N THR A 26 0.28 20.84 -18.28
CA THR A 26 0.29 22.07 -19.08
C THR A 26 1.04 21.83 -20.38
N ASN A 27 0.91 22.77 -21.34
CA ASN A 27 1.70 22.75 -22.58
C ASN A 27 3.18 23.17 -22.35
N ASP A 28 3.55 23.56 -21.12
CA ASP A 28 4.92 23.91 -20.80
C ASP A 28 5.74 22.64 -20.49
N ALA A 29 6.69 22.34 -21.38
CA ALA A 29 7.57 21.18 -21.24
C ALA A 29 8.45 21.22 -19.97
N ASN A 30 8.62 22.39 -19.35
CA ASN A 30 9.43 22.56 -18.15
C ASN A 30 8.62 22.32 -16.85
N GLN A 31 7.30 22.22 -16.94
CA GLN A 31 6.42 21.96 -15.81
C GLN A 31 6.01 20.48 -15.74
N LYS A 32 7.01 19.61 -15.64
CA LYS A 32 6.78 18.16 -15.52
C LYS A 32 6.98 17.71 -14.09
N ASP A 33 6.00 16.97 -13.57
CA ASP A 33 6.04 16.42 -12.23
C ASP A 33 6.29 14.89 -12.28
N TYR A 34 6.94 14.37 -11.24
CA TYR A 34 7.16 12.94 -11.10
C TYR A 34 5.83 12.23 -10.84
N ILE A 35 5.64 11.08 -11.48
CA ILE A 35 4.61 10.14 -11.04
C ILE A 35 5.07 9.46 -9.74
N PRO A 36 4.15 9.04 -8.87
CA PRO A 36 4.49 8.48 -7.56
C PRO A 36 5.03 7.05 -7.67
N ALA A 37 6.24 6.93 -8.25
CA ALA A 37 6.95 5.66 -8.28
C ALA A 37 7.15 5.14 -6.85
N ASN A 38 6.92 3.85 -6.63
CA ASN A 38 6.91 3.27 -5.30
C ASN A 38 7.72 1.98 -5.23
N PHE A 39 8.51 1.85 -4.18
CA PHE A 39 9.17 0.63 -3.75
C PHE A 39 8.48 0.09 -2.51
N GLY A 40 8.09 -1.18 -2.57
CA GLY A 40 7.43 -1.85 -1.45
C GLY A 40 8.13 -3.16 -1.08
N VAL A 41 8.20 -3.44 0.21
CA VAL A 41 8.62 -4.74 0.76
C VAL A 41 7.53 -5.19 1.71
N GLY A 42 7.06 -6.42 1.51
CA GLY A 42 6.02 -7.00 2.33
C GLY A 42 6.35 -8.39 2.83
N ALA A 43 5.78 -8.73 3.96
CA ALA A 43 5.88 -10.04 4.56
C ALA A 43 4.54 -10.48 5.13
N ALA A 44 4.24 -11.78 5.04
CA ALA A 44 3.06 -12.37 5.62
C ALA A 44 3.39 -13.66 6.36
N TYR A 45 2.77 -13.86 7.50
CA TYR A 45 2.84 -15.10 8.27
C TYR A 45 1.47 -15.77 8.30
N ASN A 46 1.42 -16.98 7.76
CA ASN A 46 0.22 -17.81 7.72
C ASN A 46 0.26 -18.86 8.83
N LYS A 47 -0.82 -18.96 9.58
CA LYS A 47 -1.02 -20.00 10.60
C LYS A 47 -2.36 -20.67 10.40
N LYS A 48 -2.32 -21.97 10.10
CA LYS A 48 -3.47 -22.85 10.10
C LYS A 48 -3.54 -23.52 11.46
N PHE A 49 -4.64 -23.36 12.20
CA PHE A 49 -4.83 -23.97 13.52
C PHE A 49 -5.39 -25.39 13.37
N ASP A 50 -6.37 -25.53 12.48
CA ASP A 50 -7.04 -26.78 12.13
C ASP A 50 -7.56 -26.70 10.69
N GLU A 51 -8.43 -27.61 10.26
CA GLU A 51 -8.96 -27.63 8.90
C GLU A 51 -9.89 -26.45 8.60
N ASP A 52 -10.54 -25.92 9.61
CA ASP A 52 -11.53 -24.86 9.50
C ASP A 52 -10.96 -23.45 9.77
N ASN A 53 -9.86 -23.35 10.51
CA ASN A 53 -9.39 -22.09 11.10
C ASN A 53 -7.99 -21.71 10.61
N LYS A 54 -7.87 -20.56 9.98
CA LYS A 54 -6.61 -20.00 9.48
C LYS A 54 -6.53 -18.51 9.80
N ILE A 55 -5.36 -18.04 10.23
CA ILE A 55 -5.04 -16.63 10.38
C ILE A 55 -3.82 -16.26 9.55
N THR A 56 -3.82 -15.07 8.98
CA THR A 56 -2.68 -14.49 8.28
C THR A 56 -2.42 -13.11 8.86
N PHE A 57 -1.17 -12.84 9.23
CA PHE A 57 -0.68 -11.50 9.56
C PHE A 57 0.18 -11.00 8.41
N ALA A 58 0.03 -9.73 8.06
CA ALA A 58 0.81 -9.11 6.98
C ALA A 58 1.37 -7.76 7.44
N LEU A 59 2.57 -7.45 6.98
CA LEU A 59 3.24 -6.18 7.19
C LEU A 59 3.84 -5.73 5.85
N ASP A 60 3.52 -4.50 5.44
CA ASP A 60 4.09 -3.88 4.25
C ASP A 60 4.74 -2.55 4.61
N LEU A 61 5.92 -2.34 4.06
CA LEU A 61 6.67 -1.09 4.10
C LEU A 61 6.75 -0.54 2.68
N ASN A 62 6.34 0.69 2.49
CA ASN A 62 6.35 1.35 1.18
C ASN A 62 7.07 2.68 1.26
N LYS A 63 7.89 2.98 0.25
CA LYS A 63 8.59 4.24 0.08
C LYS A 63 8.36 4.78 -1.32
N LEU A 64 8.00 6.06 -1.41
CA LEU A 64 7.95 6.76 -2.69
C LEU A 64 9.37 7.02 -3.19
N MET A 65 9.64 6.60 -4.43
CA MET A 65 10.92 6.84 -5.12
C MET A 65 10.84 8.16 -5.91
N VAL A 66 10.45 9.22 -5.23
CA VAL A 66 10.37 10.58 -5.77
C VAL A 66 11.30 11.46 -4.94
N PRO A 67 12.11 12.33 -5.56
CA PRO A 67 13.02 13.18 -4.80
C PRO A 67 12.25 14.08 -3.82
N THR A 68 12.90 14.41 -2.71
CA THR A 68 12.34 15.37 -1.75
C THR A 68 12.16 16.73 -2.44
N PRO A 69 10.93 17.29 -2.47
CA PRO A 69 10.70 18.58 -3.09
C PRO A 69 11.40 19.70 -2.30
N PRO A 70 11.83 20.78 -2.96
CA PRO A 70 12.45 21.91 -2.30
C PRO A 70 11.47 22.66 -1.39
N ALA A 71 12.00 23.49 -0.51
CA ALA A 71 11.17 24.32 0.37
C ALA A 71 10.24 25.23 -0.43
N ALA A 72 9.09 25.56 0.16
CA ALA A 72 8.14 26.47 -0.46
C ALA A 72 8.80 27.86 -0.71
N GLY A 73 8.70 28.36 -1.96
CA GLY A 73 9.31 29.62 -2.40
C GLY A 73 10.72 29.47 -2.96
N ASP A 74 11.35 28.34 -2.90
CA ASP A 74 12.65 28.08 -3.54
C ASP A 74 12.47 27.76 -5.03
N SER A 75 12.42 28.82 -5.84
CA SER A 75 12.25 28.69 -7.30
C SER A 75 13.45 28.03 -7.98
N ALA A 76 14.68 28.29 -7.50
CA ALA A 76 15.88 27.69 -8.06
C ALA A 76 15.94 26.19 -7.76
N GLY A 77 15.64 25.79 -6.52
CA GLY A 77 15.51 24.40 -6.14
C GLY A 77 14.42 23.66 -6.91
N LEU A 78 13.32 24.34 -7.24
CA LEU A 78 12.25 23.75 -8.06
C LEU A 78 12.69 23.46 -9.50
N VAL A 79 13.48 24.34 -10.10
CA VAL A 79 14.07 24.13 -11.43
C VAL A 79 15.02 22.91 -11.39
N ASP A 80 15.92 22.86 -10.39
CA ASP A 80 16.81 21.70 -10.21
C ASP A 80 16.04 20.39 -10.00
N TYR A 81 15.06 20.41 -9.10
CA TYR A 81 14.17 19.28 -8.83
C TYR A 81 13.52 18.74 -10.13
N ARG A 82 13.00 19.65 -10.95
CA ARG A 82 12.33 19.29 -12.21
C ARG A 82 13.31 18.89 -13.31
N SER A 83 14.57 19.30 -13.23
CA SER A 83 15.60 18.94 -14.23
C SER A 83 16.15 17.53 -14.04
N LYS A 84 16.12 16.97 -12.81
CA LYS A 84 16.67 15.65 -12.52
C LYS A 84 16.05 14.54 -13.36
N GLY A 85 16.89 13.62 -13.85
CA GLY A 85 16.42 12.47 -14.62
C GLY A 85 15.61 11.50 -13.76
N VAL A 86 14.57 10.90 -14.33
CA VAL A 86 13.61 10.03 -13.60
C VAL A 86 14.31 8.84 -12.95
N VAL A 87 15.13 8.09 -13.71
CA VAL A 87 15.80 6.88 -13.19
C VAL A 87 16.78 7.24 -12.08
N GLY A 88 17.57 8.31 -12.26
CA GLY A 88 18.47 8.80 -11.22
C GLY A 88 17.74 9.21 -9.94
N SER A 89 16.55 9.80 -10.10
CA SER A 89 15.70 10.21 -8.99
C SER A 89 15.18 9.05 -8.17
N TRP A 90 14.89 7.91 -8.79
CA TRP A 90 14.44 6.71 -8.05
C TRP A 90 15.50 6.22 -7.04
N PHE A 91 16.78 6.26 -7.44
CA PHE A 91 17.86 5.83 -6.55
C PHE A 91 18.26 6.93 -5.56
N SER A 92 18.31 8.18 -5.98
CA SER A 92 18.69 9.28 -5.09
C SER A 92 17.66 9.52 -3.97
N SER A 93 16.38 9.16 -4.19
CA SER A 93 15.32 9.29 -3.18
C SER A 93 15.54 8.44 -1.91
N PHE A 94 16.49 7.51 -1.92
CA PHE A 94 16.84 6.72 -0.73
C PHE A 94 17.88 7.39 0.19
N GLY A 95 18.26 8.62 -0.08
CA GLY A 95 19.26 9.34 0.72
C GLY A 95 19.17 10.85 0.63
N ASP A 96 18.11 11.40 0.04
CA ASP A 96 17.96 12.83 -0.18
C ASP A 96 17.21 13.56 0.95
N ALA A 97 16.50 12.84 1.80
CA ALA A 97 15.81 13.39 2.98
C ALA A 97 16.70 13.39 4.26
N GLY A 98 17.88 12.85 4.21
CA GLY A 98 18.83 12.84 5.32
C GLY A 98 18.28 12.19 6.59
N LYS A 99 18.06 12.97 7.67
CA LYS A 99 17.54 12.44 8.94
C LYS A 99 16.05 12.06 8.86
N ASP A 100 15.35 12.50 7.83
CA ASP A 100 13.92 12.30 7.67
C ASP A 100 13.58 11.11 6.74
N GLU A 101 14.59 10.38 6.26
CA GLU A 101 14.39 9.21 5.39
C GLU A 101 13.38 8.18 5.93
N LEU A 102 13.46 7.88 7.23
CA LEU A 102 12.54 6.95 7.87
C LEU A 102 11.10 7.47 7.92
N LYS A 103 10.91 8.81 7.88
CA LYS A 103 9.59 9.42 7.84
C LYS A 103 8.93 9.31 6.47
N GLU A 104 9.69 8.97 5.44
CA GLU A 104 9.18 8.72 4.08
C GLU A 104 8.57 7.32 3.90
N ILE A 105 8.75 6.46 4.89
CA ILE A 105 8.21 5.10 4.85
C ILE A 105 6.79 5.10 5.39
N SER A 106 5.85 4.63 4.58
CA SER A 106 4.52 4.28 5.04
C SER A 106 4.46 2.80 5.44
N VAL A 107 3.69 2.52 6.48
CA VAL A 107 3.59 1.19 7.08
C VAL A 107 2.14 0.72 7.03
N SER A 108 1.92 -0.50 6.55
CA SER A 108 0.62 -1.17 6.62
C SER A 108 0.77 -2.45 7.43
N PHE A 109 -0.08 -2.63 8.41
CA PHE A 109 -0.19 -3.88 9.16
C PHE A 109 -1.61 -4.40 9.04
N GLY A 110 -1.77 -5.72 8.83
CA GLY A 110 -3.08 -6.34 8.70
C GLY A 110 -3.14 -7.75 9.24
N ALA A 111 -4.36 -8.15 9.60
CA ALA A 111 -4.69 -9.52 9.96
C ALA A 111 -5.95 -9.96 9.21
N GLU A 112 -5.93 -11.19 8.73
CA GLU A 112 -7.05 -11.85 8.09
C GLU A 112 -7.29 -13.20 8.76
N TYR A 113 -8.52 -13.43 9.21
CA TYR A 113 -8.95 -14.72 9.76
C TYR A 113 -9.98 -15.35 8.82
N TRP A 114 -9.78 -16.61 8.48
CA TRP A 114 -10.70 -17.43 7.68
C TRP A 114 -11.31 -18.53 8.53
N TYR A 115 -12.62 -18.68 8.42
CA TYR A 115 -13.38 -19.80 8.96
C TYR A 115 -13.95 -20.63 7.82
N LYS A 116 -13.62 -21.93 7.80
CA LYS A 116 -14.03 -22.91 6.78
C LYS A 116 -13.76 -22.50 5.34
N GLU A 117 -12.75 -21.66 5.13
CA GLU A 117 -12.46 -21.04 3.83
C GLU A 117 -13.67 -20.34 3.18
N GLN A 118 -14.73 -20.08 3.96
CA GLN A 118 -15.95 -19.43 3.51
C GLN A 118 -16.11 -18.03 4.07
N PHE A 119 -15.83 -17.84 5.37
CA PHE A 119 -15.99 -16.56 6.03
C PHE A 119 -14.62 -15.96 6.33
N ALA A 120 -14.42 -14.72 5.94
CA ALA A 120 -13.22 -13.97 6.25
C ALA A 120 -13.54 -12.75 7.10
N PHE A 121 -12.71 -12.48 8.11
CA PHE A 121 -12.69 -11.22 8.86
C PHE A 121 -11.31 -10.61 8.73
N ARG A 122 -11.28 -9.30 8.50
CA ARG A 122 -10.06 -8.54 8.24
C ARG A 122 -10.00 -7.32 9.11
N ALA A 123 -8.82 -7.03 9.63
CA ALA A 123 -8.53 -5.78 10.30
C ALA A 123 -7.15 -5.30 9.87
N GLY A 124 -6.97 -3.99 9.74
CA GLY A 124 -5.69 -3.42 9.35
C GLY A 124 -5.52 -2.01 9.85
N TYR A 125 -4.28 -1.56 9.85
CA TYR A 125 -3.89 -0.21 10.16
C TYR A 125 -2.86 0.30 9.15
N PHE A 126 -3.06 1.51 8.66
CA PHE A 126 -2.15 2.23 7.79
C PHE A 126 -1.60 3.46 8.52
N PHE A 127 -0.30 3.64 8.42
CA PHE A 127 0.42 4.77 8.97
C PHE A 127 1.31 5.44 7.92
N GLU A 128 1.20 6.75 7.83
CA GLU A 128 2.07 7.62 7.06
C GLU A 128 2.44 8.85 7.90
N ASN A 129 3.69 9.27 7.82
CA ASN A 129 4.18 10.39 8.60
C ASN A 129 3.55 11.72 8.15
N GLU A 130 3.46 12.69 9.06
CA GLU A 130 2.86 14.01 8.83
C GLU A 130 3.51 14.78 7.69
N ILE A 131 4.83 14.64 7.51
CA ILE A 131 5.57 15.31 6.42
C ILE A 131 5.27 14.74 5.03
N LYS A 132 4.62 13.58 4.94
CA LYS A 132 4.33 12.86 3.67
C LYS A 132 2.83 12.72 3.37
N GLY A 133 1.97 13.27 4.18
CA GLY A 133 0.53 13.27 3.93
C GLY A 133 -0.34 12.97 5.14
N ASP A 134 0.24 12.56 6.27
CA ASP A 134 -0.44 12.33 7.57
C ASP A 134 -1.64 11.38 7.49
N ARG A 135 -1.59 10.40 6.60
CA ARG A 135 -2.68 9.45 6.44
C ARG A 135 -2.55 8.34 7.48
N LYS A 136 -3.51 8.29 8.37
CA LYS A 136 -3.63 7.26 9.41
C LYS A 136 -5.05 6.75 9.42
N PHE A 137 -5.25 5.44 9.27
CA PHE A 137 -6.59 4.87 9.29
C PHE A 137 -6.59 3.39 9.66
N PHE A 138 -7.68 2.99 10.30
CA PHE A 138 -8.03 1.59 10.49
C PHE A 138 -8.89 1.09 9.32
N THR A 139 -8.78 -0.18 9.02
CA THR A 139 -9.66 -0.85 8.08
C THR A 139 -10.29 -2.07 8.75
N LEU A 140 -11.58 -2.26 8.50
CA LEU A 140 -12.30 -3.47 8.87
C LEU A 140 -12.90 -4.08 7.61
N GLY A 141 -12.93 -5.39 7.54
CA GLY A 141 -13.48 -6.10 6.39
C GLY A 141 -14.10 -7.43 6.75
N ALA A 142 -15.06 -7.83 5.92
CA ALA A 142 -15.66 -9.15 5.96
C ALA A 142 -15.71 -9.73 4.55
N GLY A 143 -15.59 -11.04 4.44
CA GLY A 143 -15.70 -11.76 3.19
C GLY A 143 -16.55 -13.01 3.34
N LEU A 144 -17.29 -13.32 2.29
CA LEU A 144 -18.03 -14.56 2.14
C LEU A 144 -17.65 -15.20 0.81
N LYS A 145 -17.23 -16.45 0.84
CA LYS A 145 -16.95 -17.25 -0.35
C LYS A 145 -17.90 -18.44 -0.38
N TYR A 146 -18.65 -18.57 -1.46
CA TYR A 146 -19.55 -19.70 -1.65
C TYR A 146 -19.47 -20.20 -3.10
N ASN A 147 -19.02 -21.42 -3.28
CA ASN A 147 -18.75 -21.99 -4.61
C ASN A 147 -17.83 -21.07 -5.44
N MET A 148 -18.33 -20.62 -6.59
CA MET A 148 -17.64 -19.69 -7.49
C MET A 148 -17.77 -18.21 -7.10
N PHE A 149 -18.62 -17.88 -6.13
CA PHE A 149 -18.93 -16.51 -5.77
C PHE A 149 -18.14 -16.10 -4.53
N GLY A 150 -17.56 -14.91 -4.57
CA GLY A 150 -16.98 -14.21 -3.44
C GLY A 150 -17.61 -12.84 -3.26
N LEU A 151 -18.05 -12.53 -2.05
CA LEU A 151 -18.50 -11.21 -1.64
C LEU A 151 -17.52 -10.65 -0.63
N ASN A 152 -17.05 -9.45 -0.85
CA ASN A 152 -16.18 -8.74 0.08
C ASN A 152 -16.78 -7.40 0.45
N PHE A 153 -16.67 -7.07 1.72
CA PHE A 153 -17.01 -5.77 2.28
C PHE A 153 -15.80 -5.22 3.01
N SER A 154 -15.55 -3.93 2.90
CA SER A 154 -14.55 -3.25 3.73
C SER A 154 -14.98 -1.82 4.06
N TYR A 155 -14.56 -1.37 5.23
CA TYR A 155 -14.81 -0.04 5.75
C TYR A 155 -13.53 0.59 6.27
N LEU A 156 -13.28 1.84 5.91
CA LEU A 156 -12.12 2.61 6.30
C LEU A 156 -12.51 3.66 7.34
N LEU A 157 -11.89 3.57 8.52
CA LEU A 157 -12.08 4.45 9.67
C LEU A 157 -10.88 5.39 9.79
N PRO A 158 -11.04 6.70 9.72
CA PRO A 158 -9.92 7.62 9.93
C PRO A 158 -9.39 7.50 11.38
N ALA A 159 -8.08 7.45 11.52
CA ALA A 159 -7.39 7.44 12.80
C ALA A 159 -6.61 8.76 12.94
N GLY A 160 -7.28 9.83 13.26
CA GLY A 160 -6.65 11.14 13.42
C GLY A 160 -7.69 12.24 13.50
N SER A 161 -7.35 13.30 14.22
CA SER A 161 -8.14 14.52 14.35
C SER A 161 -7.43 15.62 13.58
N GLY A 162 -8.12 16.31 12.69
CA GLY A 162 -7.57 17.49 12.02
C GLY A 162 -8.16 17.77 10.64
N VAL A 163 -7.71 18.86 10.05
CA VAL A 163 -8.16 19.37 8.75
C VAL A 163 -7.71 18.46 7.59
N ASN A 164 -6.65 17.67 7.81
CA ASN A 164 -6.08 16.73 6.83
C ASN A 164 -6.74 15.34 6.91
N ARG A 165 -8.07 15.30 6.86
CA ARG A 165 -8.76 14.01 6.74
C ARG A 165 -8.38 13.34 5.42
N ASN A 166 -7.97 12.07 5.49
CA ASN A 166 -7.84 11.25 4.31
C ASN A 166 -9.12 11.36 3.44
N PRO A 167 -9.03 11.72 2.16
CA PRO A 167 -10.19 11.81 1.26
C PRO A 167 -11.01 10.51 1.20
N LEU A 168 -10.40 9.37 1.54
CA LEU A 168 -11.06 8.06 1.60
C LEU A 168 -11.68 7.75 2.97
N SER A 169 -11.71 8.71 3.90
CA SER A 169 -12.31 8.52 5.23
C SER A 169 -13.78 8.14 5.13
N ASN A 170 -14.21 7.20 5.96
CA ASN A 170 -15.57 6.66 5.96
C ASN A 170 -16.00 6.04 4.61
N THR A 171 -15.05 5.51 3.85
CA THR A 171 -15.33 4.84 2.59
C THR A 171 -15.74 3.39 2.84
N MET A 172 -16.89 2.99 2.30
CA MET A 172 -17.31 1.61 2.19
C MET A 172 -17.00 1.07 0.80
N ARG A 173 -16.51 -0.15 0.74
CA ARG A 173 -16.25 -0.84 -0.52
C ARG A 173 -16.93 -2.20 -0.52
N PHE A 174 -17.55 -2.51 -1.65
CA PHE A 174 -18.14 -3.81 -1.95
C PHE A 174 -17.40 -4.41 -3.15
N GLY A 175 -17.05 -5.67 -3.06
CA GLY A 175 -16.42 -6.40 -4.15
C GLY A 175 -17.11 -7.72 -4.39
N LEU A 176 -17.36 -8.03 -5.67
CA LEU A 176 -17.83 -9.33 -6.14
C LEU A 176 -16.69 -10.01 -6.89
N VAL A 177 -16.43 -11.26 -6.58
CA VAL A 177 -15.41 -12.07 -7.24
C VAL A 177 -16.10 -13.32 -7.80
N PHE A 178 -15.82 -13.62 -9.07
CA PHE A 178 -16.28 -14.85 -9.73
C PHE A 178 -15.05 -15.71 -10.02
N ASN A 179 -14.99 -16.89 -9.43
CA ASN A 179 -13.92 -17.85 -9.64
C ASN A 179 -14.40 -18.91 -10.63
N MET A 180 -13.91 -18.84 -11.87
CA MET A 180 -14.32 -19.76 -12.95
C MET A 180 -13.47 -21.04 -13.00
N ASP A 181 -12.54 -21.23 -12.04
CA ASP A 181 -11.75 -22.45 -11.99
C ASP A 181 -12.68 -23.66 -11.79
N LYS A 182 -12.67 -24.55 -12.77
CA LYS A 182 -13.37 -25.83 -12.67
C LYS A 182 -12.79 -26.58 -11.47
N THR A 183 -13.56 -26.72 -10.42
CA THR A 183 -13.24 -27.66 -9.33
C THR A 183 -13.07 -29.02 -9.98
N LYS A 184 -11.82 -29.50 -10.09
CA LYS A 184 -11.59 -30.91 -10.42
C LYS A 184 -12.20 -31.69 -9.26
N LYS A 185 -13.28 -32.41 -9.56
CA LYS A 185 -13.84 -33.46 -8.68
C LYS A 185 -12.83 -34.58 -8.53
#